data_b128fa559ebeab38b4d2048795810838
#
_entry.id   b128fa559ebeab38b4d2048795810838
#
_cell.length_a   1.000
_cell.length_b   1.000
_cell.length_c   1.000
_cell.angle_alpha   90.00
_cell.angle_beta   90.00
_cell.angle_gamma   90.00
#
_symmetry.space_group_name_H-M   'P 1'
#
loop_
_entity.id
_entity.type
_entity.pdbx_description
1 polymer ?
#
loop_
_entity_poly.entity_id
_entity_poly.type
_entity_poly.pdbx_seq_one_letter_code
_entity_poly.pdbx_strand_id
1 'polypeptide(L)'
;SAMVRYLARRGNFYGDNNNDALWCDMIAGVVADFAEAAMQAAFQSTRQVVESNLTERFNKFGPCFEQRLIDNGSGYCAGKHLTFADVLLVEALNSYLEWIPNLLRNFPQLTELYNRIMDQPGIVNYLKSAERYPNAGSDYVIDVARVLERKLPAHIPNPDRFIKI
;
A
#
# COMPACT_ATOMS: atom_id res chain seq x y z
N SER A 1 8.36 -2.33 8.22
CA SER A 1 9.25 -1.61 9.12
C SER A 1 9.30 -2.22 10.51
N ALA A 2 10.35 -1.92 11.31
CA ALA A 2 10.51 -2.47 12.66
C ALA A 2 9.38 -2.03 13.61
N MET A 3 8.94 -0.78 13.50
CA MET A 3 7.84 -0.25 14.32
C MET A 3 6.52 -1.01 14.11
N VAL A 4 6.15 -1.30 12.88
CA VAL A 4 4.94 -2.06 12.58
C VAL A 4 5.01 -3.46 13.21
N ARG A 5 6.14 -4.16 13.07
CA ARG A 5 6.35 -5.47 13.69
C ARG A 5 6.31 -5.43 15.21
N TYR A 6 6.88 -4.40 15.82
CA TYR A 6 6.81 -4.20 17.26
C TYR A 6 5.36 -4.02 17.74
N LEU A 7 4.59 -3.16 17.09
CA LEU A 7 3.18 -2.95 17.42
C LEU A 7 2.33 -4.20 17.17
N ALA A 8 2.58 -4.89 16.05
CA ALA A 8 1.89 -6.14 15.73
C ALA A 8 2.10 -7.22 16.81
N ARG A 9 3.32 -7.36 17.34
CA ARG A 9 3.59 -8.30 18.45
C ARG A 9 2.86 -7.90 19.72
N ARG A 10 2.83 -6.62 20.05
CA ARG A 10 2.11 -6.13 21.24
C ARG A 10 0.59 -6.27 21.13
N GLY A 11 0.06 -6.16 19.92
CA GLY A 11 -1.38 -6.21 19.64
C GLY A 11 -1.91 -7.58 19.23
N ASN A 12 -1.08 -8.64 19.26
CA ASN A 12 -1.42 -9.99 18.76
C ASN A 12 -1.82 -10.02 17.26
N PHE A 13 -1.19 -9.17 16.44
CA PHE A 13 -1.38 -9.11 14.98
C PHE A 13 -0.23 -9.74 14.20
N TYR A 14 0.51 -10.67 14.79
CA TYR A 14 1.68 -11.30 14.16
C TYR A 14 1.49 -12.78 13.83
N GLY A 15 0.25 -13.29 13.92
CA GLY A 15 -0.09 -14.72 13.83
C GLY A 15 0.07 -15.46 15.15
N ASP A 16 -0.42 -16.70 15.19
CA ASP A 16 -0.54 -17.50 16.41
C ASP A 16 0.68 -18.40 16.65
N ASN A 17 1.54 -18.56 15.66
CA ASN A 17 2.71 -19.44 15.70
C ASN A 17 3.82 -18.95 14.74
N ASN A 18 4.98 -19.61 14.78
CA ASN A 18 6.15 -19.23 13.97
C ASN A 18 5.90 -19.32 12.45
N ASN A 19 5.06 -20.23 11.99
CA ASN A 19 4.73 -20.35 10.58
C ASN A 19 3.87 -19.18 10.11
N ASP A 20 2.90 -18.75 10.92
CA ASP A 20 2.10 -17.57 10.62
C ASP A 20 2.99 -16.32 10.62
N ALA A 21 3.89 -16.19 11.59
CA ALA A 21 4.84 -15.09 11.66
C ALA A 21 5.76 -15.04 10.43
N LEU A 22 6.23 -16.20 9.95
CA LEU A 22 7.01 -16.30 8.71
C LEU A 22 6.21 -15.77 7.51
N TRP A 23 4.96 -16.20 7.35
CA TRP A 23 4.10 -15.72 6.26
C TRP A 23 3.83 -14.21 6.37
N CYS A 24 3.61 -13.70 7.58
CA CYS A 24 3.46 -12.26 7.78
C CYS A 24 4.70 -11.49 7.29
N ASP A 25 5.90 -11.96 7.59
CA ASP A 25 7.13 -11.31 7.15
C ASP A 25 7.37 -11.44 5.65
N MET A 26 7.05 -12.59 5.06
CA MET A 26 7.15 -12.81 3.60
C MET A 26 6.19 -11.87 2.85
N ILE A 27 4.92 -11.82 3.27
CA ILE A 27 3.93 -10.93 2.64
C ILE A 27 4.34 -9.47 2.82
N ALA A 28 4.77 -9.05 4.00
CA ALA A 28 5.22 -7.68 4.25
C ALA A 28 6.42 -7.28 3.35
N GLY A 29 7.31 -8.23 3.05
CA GLY A 29 8.40 -8.02 2.09
C GLY A 29 7.87 -7.82 0.66
N VAL A 30 6.98 -8.71 0.20
CA VAL A 30 6.37 -8.61 -1.14
C VAL A 30 5.51 -7.36 -1.28
N VAL A 31 4.77 -6.98 -0.23
CA VAL A 31 3.98 -5.73 -0.23
C VAL A 31 4.86 -4.50 -0.35
N ALA A 32 6.05 -4.49 0.27
CA ALA A 32 6.98 -3.37 0.12
C ALA A 32 7.40 -3.18 -1.34
N ASP A 33 7.74 -4.26 -2.05
CA ASP A 33 8.05 -4.21 -3.47
C ASP A 33 6.84 -3.81 -4.32
N PHE A 34 5.65 -4.29 -3.96
CA PHE A 34 4.41 -3.94 -4.65
C PHE A 34 4.06 -2.46 -4.49
N ALA A 35 4.14 -1.92 -3.28
CA ALA A 35 3.78 -0.53 -2.97
C ALA A 35 4.71 0.50 -3.63
N GLU A 36 5.92 0.12 -4.05
CA GLU A 36 6.89 1.03 -4.67
C GLU A 36 6.30 1.79 -5.86
N ALA A 37 5.50 1.14 -6.72
CA ALA A 37 4.91 1.78 -7.88
C ALA A 37 3.91 2.89 -7.49
N ALA A 38 3.14 2.71 -6.40
CA ALA A 38 2.25 3.74 -5.89
C ALA A 38 3.04 4.93 -5.31
N MET A 39 4.15 4.67 -4.62
CA MET A 39 5.05 5.73 -4.14
C MET A 39 5.68 6.52 -5.28
N GLN A 40 5.95 5.88 -6.42
CA GLN A 40 6.50 6.53 -7.61
C GLN A 40 5.43 7.29 -8.42
N ALA A 41 4.15 7.10 -8.15
CA ALA A 41 3.06 7.73 -8.90
C ALA A 41 3.15 9.26 -8.89
N ALA A 42 3.49 9.87 -7.74
CA ALA A 42 3.60 11.31 -7.60
C ALA A 42 4.69 11.95 -8.50
N PHE A 43 5.68 11.17 -8.95
CA PHE A 43 6.78 11.63 -9.81
C PHE A 43 6.47 11.52 -11.30
N GLN A 44 5.34 10.92 -11.68
CA GLN A 44 4.99 10.71 -13.08
C GLN A 44 4.33 11.96 -13.68
N SER A 45 4.54 12.16 -14.99
CA SER A 45 4.09 13.34 -15.69
C SER A 45 2.61 13.33 -16.06
N THR A 46 1.99 12.17 -16.20
CA THR A 46 0.60 12.02 -16.60
C THR A 46 -0.09 10.89 -15.88
N ARG A 47 -1.43 11.03 -15.72
CA ARG A 47 -2.27 9.98 -15.15
C ARG A 47 -2.16 8.67 -15.93
N GLN A 48 -2.08 8.72 -17.24
CA GLN A 48 -1.97 7.52 -18.08
C GLN A 48 -0.69 6.71 -17.78
N VAL A 49 0.44 7.38 -17.56
CA VAL A 49 1.70 6.72 -17.18
C VAL A 49 1.57 6.08 -15.81
N VAL A 50 0.93 6.76 -14.84
CA VAL A 50 0.67 6.19 -13.52
C VAL A 50 -0.17 4.91 -13.64
N GLU A 51 -1.32 4.98 -14.31
CA GLU A 51 -2.23 3.85 -14.47
C GLU A 51 -1.56 2.67 -15.18
N SER A 52 -0.73 2.93 -16.19
CA SER A 52 0.05 1.88 -16.87
C SER A 52 1.03 1.19 -15.93
N ASN A 53 1.83 1.97 -15.20
CA ASN A 53 2.83 1.44 -14.27
C ASN A 53 2.19 0.64 -13.13
N LEU A 54 1.09 1.16 -12.57
CA LEU A 54 0.34 0.48 -11.52
C LEU A 54 -0.29 -0.82 -12.03
N THR A 55 -0.86 -0.81 -13.24
CA THR A 55 -1.45 -2.01 -13.86
C THR A 55 -0.39 -3.08 -14.11
N GLU A 56 0.74 -2.70 -14.66
CA GLU A 56 1.86 -3.64 -14.88
C GLU A 56 2.33 -4.28 -13.57
N ARG A 57 2.55 -3.46 -12.55
CA ARG A 57 2.96 -3.95 -11.23
C ARG A 57 1.89 -4.84 -10.60
N PHE A 58 0.62 -4.46 -10.69
CA PHE A 58 -0.48 -5.28 -10.16
C PHE A 58 -0.60 -6.62 -10.88
N ASN A 59 -0.46 -6.66 -12.19
CA ASN A 59 -0.48 -7.92 -12.97
C ASN A 59 0.63 -8.89 -12.54
N LYS A 60 1.75 -8.37 -12.04
CA LYS A 60 2.84 -9.19 -11.51
C LYS A 60 2.54 -9.76 -10.11
N PHE A 61 1.97 -8.95 -9.21
CA PHE A 61 1.83 -9.29 -7.80
C PHE A 61 0.42 -9.74 -7.39
N GLY A 62 -0.62 -9.18 -8.01
CA GLY A 62 -2.02 -9.43 -7.68
C GLY A 62 -2.39 -10.92 -7.71
N PRO A 63 -2.05 -11.68 -8.77
CA PRO A 63 -2.31 -13.11 -8.81
C PRO A 63 -1.64 -13.89 -7.67
N CYS A 64 -0.45 -13.48 -7.23
CA CYS A 64 0.25 -14.13 -6.12
C CYS A 64 -0.46 -13.87 -4.77
N PHE A 65 -0.95 -12.66 -4.55
CA PHE A 65 -1.73 -12.34 -3.35
C PHE A 65 -3.08 -13.08 -3.33
N GLU A 66 -3.78 -13.10 -4.47
CA GLU A 66 -5.03 -13.86 -4.62
C GLU A 66 -4.82 -15.34 -4.32
N GLN A 67 -3.80 -15.95 -4.92
CA GLN A 67 -3.47 -17.36 -4.71
C GLN A 67 -3.10 -17.62 -3.24
N ARG A 68 -2.35 -16.71 -2.60
CA ARG A 68 -2.01 -16.84 -1.18
C ARG A 68 -3.25 -16.89 -0.29
N LEU A 69 -4.25 -16.07 -0.56
CA LEU A 69 -5.51 -16.06 0.17
C LEU A 69 -6.29 -17.37 -0.04
N ILE A 70 -6.32 -17.88 -1.27
CA ILE A 70 -6.92 -19.19 -1.60
C ILE A 70 -6.21 -20.30 -0.83
N ASP A 71 -4.88 -20.35 -0.86
CA ASP A 71 -4.08 -21.42 -0.24
C ASP A 71 -4.21 -21.39 1.29
N ASN A 72 -4.27 -20.20 1.90
CA ASN A 72 -4.46 -20.09 3.34
C ASN A 72 -5.89 -20.46 3.78
N GLY A 73 -6.88 -20.19 2.96
CA GLY A 73 -8.28 -20.60 3.14
C GLY A 73 -9.03 -19.95 4.32
N SER A 74 -8.38 -19.07 5.08
CA SER A 74 -8.99 -18.38 6.23
C SER A 74 -9.61 -17.01 5.88
N GLY A 75 -9.34 -16.52 4.68
CA GLY A 75 -9.65 -15.17 4.25
C GLY A 75 -8.63 -14.11 4.70
N TYR A 76 -7.49 -14.51 5.25
CA TYR A 76 -6.35 -13.67 5.63
C TYR A 76 -5.06 -14.16 4.95
N CYS A 77 -4.05 -13.31 4.86
CA CYS A 77 -2.78 -13.68 4.23
C CYS A 77 -1.98 -14.70 5.04
N ALA A 78 -2.14 -14.71 6.36
CA ALA A 78 -1.45 -15.62 7.27
C ALA A 78 -2.34 -16.01 8.44
N GLY A 79 -2.21 -17.27 8.89
CA GLY A 79 -2.97 -17.77 10.04
C GLY A 79 -4.48 -17.73 9.88
N LYS A 80 -5.20 -17.60 11.01
CA LYS A 80 -6.68 -17.65 11.04
C LYS A 80 -7.32 -16.31 11.37
N HIS A 81 -6.53 -15.31 11.73
CA HIS A 81 -6.99 -14.02 12.22
C HIS A 81 -6.28 -12.89 11.48
N LEU A 82 -6.83 -11.67 11.60
CA LEU A 82 -6.22 -10.46 11.07
C LEU A 82 -4.78 -10.31 11.56
N THR A 83 -3.87 -10.09 10.62
CA THR A 83 -2.46 -9.83 10.89
C THR A 83 -2.04 -8.46 10.32
N PHE A 84 -0.86 -7.98 10.72
CA PHE A 84 -0.31 -6.75 10.16
C PHE A 84 -0.01 -6.86 8.65
N ALA A 85 0.22 -8.08 8.14
CA ALA A 85 0.45 -8.31 6.71
C ALA A 85 -0.79 -7.98 5.88
N ASP A 86 -1.98 -8.32 6.38
CA ASP A 86 -3.26 -8.00 5.74
C ASP A 86 -3.49 -6.48 5.68
N VAL A 87 -3.18 -5.79 6.79
CA VAL A 87 -3.31 -4.32 6.85
C VAL A 87 -2.36 -3.64 5.87
N LEU A 88 -1.10 -4.08 5.79
CA LEU A 88 -0.13 -3.54 4.84
C LEU A 88 -0.56 -3.78 3.39
N LEU A 89 -1.08 -4.98 3.08
CA LEU A 89 -1.56 -5.29 1.74
C LEU A 89 -2.75 -4.40 1.36
N VAL A 90 -3.72 -4.25 2.26
CA VAL A 90 -4.91 -3.43 2.00
C VAL A 90 -4.55 -1.95 1.88
N GLU A 91 -3.61 -1.44 2.66
CA GLU A 91 -3.10 -0.08 2.54
C GLU A 91 -2.47 0.15 1.16
N ALA A 92 -1.61 -0.78 0.70
CA ALA A 92 -1.04 -0.69 -0.64
C ALA A 92 -2.11 -0.77 -1.74
N LEU A 93 -3.07 -1.70 -1.64
CA LEU A 93 -4.19 -1.81 -2.58
C LEU A 93 -5.04 -0.55 -2.61
N ASN A 94 -5.29 0.09 -1.45
CA ASN A 94 -6.04 1.33 -1.38
C ASN A 94 -5.37 2.44 -2.21
N SER A 95 -4.05 2.55 -2.14
CA SER A 95 -3.28 3.50 -2.94
C SER A 95 -3.40 3.25 -4.46
N TYR A 96 -3.52 2.00 -4.88
CA TYR A 96 -3.78 1.63 -6.29
C TYR A 96 -5.22 1.93 -6.72
N LEU A 97 -6.20 1.64 -5.86
CA LEU A 97 -7.62 1.81 -6.16
C LEU A 97 -8.03 3.28 -6.32
N GLU A 98 -7.32 4.22 -5.72
CA GLU A 98 -7.52 5.65 -5.96
C GLU A 98 -7.23 6.04 -7.42
N TRP A 99 -6.33 5.33 -8.08
CA TRP A 99 -6.02 5.52 -9.51
C TRP A 99 -6.86 4.64 -10.42
N ILE A 100 -7.09 3.38 -10.03
CA ILE A 100 -7.74 2.34 -10.84
C ILE A 100 -8.87 1.69 -10.02
N PRO A 101 -10.06 2.30 -9.93
CA PRO A 101 -11.15 1.83 -9.05
C PRO A 101 -11.61 0.40 -9.28
N ASN A 102 -11.45 -0.13 -10.51
CA ASN A 102 -11.89 -1.47 -10.88
C ASN A 102 -10.77 -2.52 -10.86
N LEU A 103 -9.63 -2.21 -10.24
CA LEU A 103 -8.43 -3.06 -10.24
C LEU A 103 -8.71 -4.49 -9.75
N LEU A 104 -9.51 -4.63 -8.70
CA LEU A 104 -9.79 -5.91 -8.05
C LEU A 104 -10.94 -6.72 -8.68
N ARG A 105 -11.54 -6.24 -9.79
CA ARG A 105 -12.75 -6.86 -10.37
C ARG A 105 -12.67 -8.37 -10.60
N ASN A 106 -11.49 -8.88 -10.94
CA ASN A 106 -11.26 -10.29 -11.24
C ASN A 106 -10.55 -11.04 -10.10
N PHE A 107 -10.47 -10.45 -8.90
CA PHE A 107 -9.74 -10.96 -7.74
C PHE A 107 -10.67 -11.00 -6.52
N PRO A 108 -11.54 -12.04 -6.42
CA PRO A 108 -12.58 -12.11 -5.40
C PRO A 108 -12.02 -12.19 -3.98
N GLN A 109 -10.94 -12.94 -3.73
CA GLN A 109 -10.37 -13.05 -2.38
C GLN A 109 -9.73 -11.73 -1.92
N LEU A 110 -9.04 -11.05 -2.83
CA LEU A 110 -8.50 -9.71 -2.55
C LEU A 110 -9.61 -8.69 -2.31
N THR A 111 -10.71 -8.77 -3.06
CA THR A 111 -11.88 -7.90 -2.87
C THR A 111 -12.51 -8.14 -1.49
N GLU A 112 -12.70 -9.39 -1.10
CA GLU A 112 -13.25 -9.74 0.21
C GLU A 112 -12.34 -9.30 1.37
N LEU A 113 -11.03 -9.53 1.25
CA LEU A 113 -10.04 -9.07 2.23
C LEU A 113 -10.07 -7.54 2.34
N TYR A 114 -10.02 -6.84 1.21
CA TYR A 114 -10.07 -5.37 1.17
C TYR A 114 -11.30 -4.82 1.89
N ASN A 115 -12.49 -5.29 1.53
CA ASN A 115 -13.74 -4.84 2.14
C ASN A 115 -13.76 -5.14 3.65
N ARG A 116 -13.40 -6.35 4.05
CA ARG A 116 -13.37 -6.77 5.46
C ARG A 116 -12.48 -5.87 6.33
N ILE A 117 -11.35 -5.45 5.81
CA ILE A 117 -10.41 -4.59 6.54
C ILE A 117 -10.88 -3.14 6.51
N MET A 118 -11.34 -2.64 5.37
CA MET A 118 -11.83 -1.26 5.24
C MET A 118 -13.07 -1.00 6.10
N ASP A 119 -13.85 -2.05 6.42
CA ASP A 119 -15.03 -1.97 7.31
C ASP A 119 -14.68 -2.04 8.80
N GLN A 120 -13.40 -2.23 9.18
CA GLN A 120 -13.00 -2.22 10.59
C GLN A 120 -13.26 -0.84 11.22
N PRO A 121 -13.92 -0.76 12.39
CA PRO A 121 -14.29 0.53 12.98
C PRO A 121 -13.12 1.49 13.19
N GLY A 122 -11.96 0.97 13.58
CA GLY A 122 -10.73 1.76 13.74
C GLY A 122 -10.25 2.36 12.43
N ILE A 123 -10.32 1.60 11.33
CA ILE A 123 -9.92 2.05 9.99
C ILE A 123 -10.93 3.06 9.45
N VAL A 124 -12.24 2.76 9.57
CA VAL A 124 -13.30 3.70 9.17
C VAL A 124 -13.15 5.05 9.88
N ASN A 125 -12.90 5.03 11.19
CA ASN A 125 -12.69 6.26 11.97
C ASN A 125 -11.45 7.03 11.52
N TYR A 126 -10.32 6.33 11.31
CA TYR A 126 -9.10 6.96 10.81
C TYR A 126 -9.29 7.59 9.44
N LEU A 127 -9.91 6.88 8.50
CA LEU A 127 -10.13 7.36 7.13
C LEU A 127 -11.02 8.61 7.07
N LYS A 128 -11.91 8.80 8.05
CA LYS A 128 -12.76 9.99 8.20
C LYS A 128 -12.13 11.09 9.04
N SER A 129 -11.01 10.82 9.69
CA SER A 129 -10.37 11.79 10.59
C SER A 129 -9.52 12.81 9.82
N ALA A 130 -9.26 13.95 10.46
CA ALA A 130 -8.30 14.94 9.97
C ALA A 130 -6.83 14.46 10.06
N GLU A 131 -6.59 13.35 10.76
CA GLU A 131 -5.27 12.76 10.94
C GLU A 131 -4.88 11.82 9.78
N ARG A 132 -5.84 11.56 8.86
CA ARG A 132 -5.55 10.74 7.68
C ARG A 132 -4.46 11.38 6.84
N TYR A 133 -3.36 10.67 6.62
CA TYR A 133 -2.34 11.09 5.68
C TYR A 133 -2.82 10.84 4.24
N PRO A 134 -2.85 11.86 3.37
CA PRO A 134 -3.22 11.68 1.96
C PRO A 134 -2.11 10.92 1.22
N ASN A 135 -2.45 10.38 0.05
CA ASN A 135 -1.43 9.84 -0.86
C ASN A 135 -0.44 10.94 -1.27
N ALA A 136 0.79 10.52 -1.57
CA ALA A 136 1.86 11.42 -1.98
C ALA A 136 1.46 12.26 -3.19
N GLY A 137 1.50 13.58 -3.03
CA GLY A 137 1.21 14.58 -4.07
C GLY A 137 2.44 15.40 -4.43
N SER A 138 2.21 16.55 -5.07
CA SER A 138 3.29 17.46 -5.49
C SER A 138 4.17 17.92 -4.34
N ASP A 139 3.59 18.16 -3.15
CA ASP A 139 4.34 18.59 -1.96
C ASP A 139 5.39 17.54 -1.54
N TYR A 140 5.01 16.27 -1.58
CA TYR A 140 5.94 15.16 -1.33
C TYR A 140 7.11 15.16 -2.32
N VAL A 141 6.84 15.37 -3.62
CA VAL A 141 7.89 15.42 -4.64
C VAL A 141 8.85 16.59 -4.42
N ILE A 142 8.31 17.75 -4.03
CA ILE A 142 9.11 18.95 -3.68
C ILE A 142 10.01 18.66 -2.50
N ASP A 143 9.49 18.07 -1.42
CA ASP A 143 10.26 17.74 -0.23
C ASP A 143 11.35 16.71 -0.51
N VAL A 144 11.03 15.66 -1.28
CA VAL A 144 12.03 14.65 -1.71
C VAL A 144 13.14 15.30 -2.56
N ALA A 145 12.78 16.17 -3.52
CA ALA A 145 13.75 16.86 -4.35
C ALA A 145 14.66 17.74 -3.49
N ARG A 146 14.10 18.45 -2.50
CA ARG A 146 14.86 19.28 -1.56
C ARG A 146 15.82 18.46 -0.70
N VAL A 147 15.35 17.36 -0.10
CA VAL A 147 16.17 16.53 0.79
C VAL A 147 17.30 15.81 0.03
N LEU A 148 17.01 15.37 -1.20
CA LEU A 148 17.98 14.65 -2.03
C LEU A 148 18.81 15.56 -2.94
N GLU A 149 18.64 16.88 -2.82
CA GLU A 149 19.30 17.89 -3.66
C GLU A 149 19.16 17.60 -5.17
N ARG A 150 17.95 17.11 -5.56
CA ARG A 150 17.65 16.74 -6.95
C ARG A 150 16.85 17.83 -7.65
N LYS A 151 17.00 17.89 -8.97
CA LYS A 151 16.17 18.76 -9.80
C LYS A 151 14.70 18.34 -9.72
N LEU A 152 13.84 19.31 -9.47
CA LEU A 152 12.39 19.10 -9.48
C LEU A 152 11.93 18.70 -10.90
N PRO A 153 11.08 17.68 -11.07
CA PRO A 153 10.50 17.37 -12.37
C PRO A 153 9.74 18.56 -12.95
N ALA A 154 9.90 18.79 -14.25
CA ALA A 154 9.37 20.01 -14.92
C ALA A 154 7.83 20.15 -14.85
N HIS A 155 7.11 19.04 -14.70
CA HIS A 155 5.65 19.01 -14.59
C HIS A 155 5.12 19.31 -13.19
N ILE A 156 5.98 19.28 -12.16
CA ILE A 156 5.58 19.58 -10.79
C ILE A 156 5.50 21.11 -10.61
N PRO A 157 4.34 21.64 -10.19
CA PRO A 157 4.22 23.05 -9.87
C PRO A 157 5.17 23.38 -8.71
N ASN A 158 6.14 24.25 -8.95
CA ASN A 158 6.97 24.82 -7.89
C ASN A 158 6.42 26.22 -7.55
N PRO A 159 5.68 26.40 -6.46
CA PRO A 159 5.23 27.71 -6.05
C PRO A 159 6.40 28.65 -5.74
N ASP A 160 7.54 28.08 -5.33
CA ASP A 160 8.76 28.80 -4.99
C ASP A 160 9.82 28.64 -6.08
N ARG A 161 9.48 28.92 -7.35
CA ARG A 161 10.41 28.86 -8.50
C ARG A 161 11.73 29.62 -8.30
N PHE A 162 11.84 30.36 -7.21
CA PHE A 162 12.98 31.17 -6.81
C PHE A 162 13.83 30.58 -5.69
N ILE A 163 13.41 29.47 -5.06
CA ILE A 163 14.26 28.75 -4.13
C ILE A 163 15.23 27.91 -4.98
N LYS A 164 16.49 28.34 -5.01
CA LYS A 164 17.58 27.50 -5.52
C LYS A 164 17.66 26.27 -4.63
N ILE A 165 17.22 25.14 -5.12
CA ILE A 165 17.52 23.82 -4.60
C ILE A 165 18.85 23.41 -5.19
#